data_19dd766dc5ce1bfcfa549a13b5b37bd1
#
_entry.id   19dd766dc5ce1bfcfa549a13b5b37bd1
#
_cell.length_a   1.000
_cell.length_b   1.000
_cell.length_c   1.000
_cell.angle_alpha   90.00
_cell.angle_beta   90.00
_cell.angle_gamma   90.00
#
_symmetry.space_group_name_H-M   'P 1'
#
loop_
_entity.id
_entity.type
_entity.pdbx_description
1 polymer ?
#
loop_
_entity_poly.entity_id
_entity_poly.type
_entity_poly.pdbx_seq_one_letter_code
_entity_poly.pdbx_strand_id
1 'polypeptide(L)'
;MKNTDKESPKKVPSRAIELKHDELTWSCPEHIFAFTSTKELSPLKGIVGQDRAIEAITLGAELHSYGYNVFVSGVSGTGRLTTVKHILDEVSVFKPVLYDYCFVHNFSHPDNPTLLKFPKGHGKQFSKAIDDVMIFLKRRIPQMFEEDAFQKPRNELIASYRASEQSLITKFKERIKPLGFTLGQVENEFGLMEFDVLVILNKKEYKIADLDNLIRTKKLTKKKVQELTAQYHIHRTELENLSRLSMKLMQEFRDKINEYDKSNVANIIKGALEVVRENFNTEQLMTYVQAFEQDILESLDIFLPGTGNEEDDTEKPTEE
;
A
#
# COMPACT_ATOMS: atom_id res chain seq x y z
N MET A 1 -36.58 -58.08 38.30
CA MET A 1 -36.92 -58.86 37.09
C MET A 1 -38.31 -58.46 36.63
N LYS A 2 -38.47 -57.61 35.64
CA LYS A 2 -39.71 -57.36 34.94
C LYS A 2 -39.36 -57.35 33.46
N ASN A 3 -39.84 -58.34 32.75
CA ASN A 3 -39.80 -58.48 31.30
C ASN A 3 -40.58 -57.32 30.68
N THR A 4 -39.90 -56.54 29.82
CA THR A 4 -40.58 -55.66 28.90
C THR A 4 -40.66 -56.36 27.53
N ASP A 5 -41.80 -56.85 27.25
CA ASP A 5 -42.18 -57.40 25.92
C ASP A 5 -41.98 -56.33 24.88
N LYS A 6 -41.06 -56.55 23.94
CA LYS A 6 -40.92 -55.79 22.71
C LYS A 6 -42.06 -56.20 21.78
N GLU A 7 -43.11 -55.38 21.71
CA GLU A 7 -44.09 -55.47 20.59
C GLU A 7 -43.35 -55.24 19.25
N SER A 8 -43.35 -56.31 18.44
CA SER A 8 -42.89 -56.25 17.07
C SER A 8 -43.83 -55.37 16.25
N PRO A 9 -43.34 -54.53 15.31
CA PRO A 9 -44.20 -53.66 14.50
C PRO A 9 -45.18 -54.53 13.68
N LYS A 10 -46.48 -54.26 13.84
CA LYS A 10 -47.53 -54.90 13.07
C LYS A 10 -47.29 -54.67 11.60
N LYS A 11 -46.98 -55.75 10.83
CA LYS A 11 -46.96 -55.72 9.37
C LYS A 11 -48.31 -55.25 8.88
N VAL A 12 -48.38 -54.05 8.31
CA VAL A 12 -49.54 -53.60 7.55
C VAL A 12 -49.66 -54.52 6.34
N PRO A 13 -50.74 -55.22 6.15
CA PRO A 13 -50.94 -56.09 4.98
C PRO A 13 -50.98 -55.21 3.73
N SER A 14 -50.03 -55.40 2.83
CA SER A 14 -50.09 -54.82 1.48
C SER A 14 -51.15 -55.54 0.68
N ARG A 15 -52.39 -55.19 0.93
CA ARG A 15 -53.48 -55.56 0.00
C ARG A 15 -53.35 -54.61 -1.17
N ALA A 16 -53.00 -55.13 -2.32
CA ALA A 16 -53.18 -54.42 -3.56
C ALA A 16 -54.69 -54.02 -3.66
N ILE A 17 -54.96 -52.74 -3.60
CA ILE A 17 -56.31 -52.22 -3.76
C ILE A 17 -56.53 -52.14 -5.26
N GLU A 18 -57.42 -53.01 -5.79
CA GLU A 18 -57.86 -52.93 -7.16
C GLU A 18 -58.70 -51.67 -7.31
N LEU A 19 -58.26 -50.72 -8.10
CA LEU A 19 -58.97 -49.48 -8.37
C LEU A 19 -59.96 -49.73 -9.52
N LYS A 20 -61.18 -49.22 -9.40
CA LYS A 20 -62.13 -49.20 -10.49
C LYS A 20 -61.75 -48.21 -11.55
N HIS A 21 -62.24 -48.40 -12.77
CA HIS A 21 -61.94 -47.54 -13.91
C HIS A 21 -62.17 -46.05 -13.61
N ASP A 22 -63.22 -45.71 -12.88
CA ASP A 22 -63.55 -44.32 -12.49
C ASP A 22 -62.65 -43.73 -11.43
N GLU A 23 -61.89 -44.57 -10.73
CA GLU A 23 -60.94 -44.16 -9.70
C GLU A 23 -59.49 -43.93 -10.27
N LEU A 24 -59.25 -44.31 -11.55
CA LEU A 24 -57.97 -44.12 -12.23
C LEU A 24 -57.76 -42.68 -12.70
N THR A 25 -58.86 -41.91 -12.82
CA THR A 25 -58.76 -40.51 -13.24
C THR A 25 -59.53 -39.66 -12.22
N TRP A 26 -58.73 -38.77 -11.57
CA TRP A 26 -59.39 -37.84 -10.65
C TRP A 26 -60.10 -36.74 -11.44
N SER A 27 -61.37 -36.51 -11.16
CA SER A 27 -62.22 -35.41 -11.66
C SER A 27 -62.62 -34.52 -10.50
N CYS A 28 -62.44 -33.21 -10.69
CA CYS A 28 -62.72 -32.23 -9.65
C CYS A 28 -64.28 -32.10 -9.49
N PRO A 29 -64.87 -32.46 -8.32
CA PRO A 29 -66.31 -32.28 -8.11
C PRO A 29 -66.60 -30.77 -7.98
N GLU A 30 -67.70 -30.32 -8.69
CA GLU A 30 -68.09 -28.91 -8.71
C GLU A 30 -68.39 -28.31 -7.32
N HIS A 31 -68.89 -29.14 -6.42
CA HIS A 31 -69.34 -28.73 -5.08
C HIS A 31 -68.16 -28.40 -4.12
N ILE A 32 -66.88 -28.67 -4.52
CA ILE A 32 -65.70 -28.33 -3.73
C ILE A 32 -65.47 -26.81 -3.77
N PHE A 33 -65.89 -26.15 -4.83
CA PHE A 33 -65.63 -24.71 -4.99
C PHE A 33 -66.77 -23.90 -4.32
N ALA A 34 -66.34 -23.07 -3.34
CA ALA A 34 -67.26 -22.14 -2.65
C ALA A 34 -67.34 -20.78 -3.36
N PHE A 35 -66.93 -20.70 -4.63
CA PHE A 35 -66.89 -19.46 -5.43
C PHE A 35 -67.47 -19.75 -6.83
N THR A 36 -68.04 -18.72 -7.44
CA THR A 36 -68.61 -18.81 -8.79
C THR A 36 -67.62 -18.29 -9.86
N SER A 37 -66.66 -17.47 -9.49
CA SER A 37 -65.67 -16.91 -10.41
C SER A 37 -64.30 -16.80 -9.76
N THR A 38 -63.27 -17.03 -10.53
CA THR A 38 -61.84 -16.83 -10.07
C THR A 38 -61.53 -15.41 -9.65
N LYS A 39 -62.36 -14.41 -9.96
CA LYS A 39 -62.29 -13.04 -9.49
C LYS A 39 -62.46 -12.88 -7.99
N GLU A 40 -63.17 -13.85 -7.38
CA GLU A 40 -63.46 -13.90 -5.94
C GLU A 40 -62.32 -14.49 -5.13
N LEU A 41 -61.30 -15.05 -5.81
CA LEU A 41 -60.17 -15.68 -5.16
C LEU A 41 -59.00 -14.71 -5.01
N SER A 42 -58.40 -14.70 -3.83
CA SER A 42 -57.10 -14.06 -3.62
C SER A 42 -56.02 -14.89 -4.29
N PRO A 43 -55.03 -14.24 -4.94
CA PRO A 43 -53.88 -14.96 -5.49
C PRO A 43 -53.20 -15.81 -4.41
N LEU A 44 -52.92 -17.06 -4.74
CA LEU A 44 -52.18 -17.94 -3.84
C LEU A 44 -50.78 -17.40 -3.64
N LYS A 45 -50.41 -17.15 -2.39
CA LYS A 45 -49.04 -16.78 -2.01
C LYS A 45 -48.36 -18.03 -1.48
N GLY A 46 -47.27 -18.43 -2.12
CA GLY A 46 -46.48 -19.58 -1.68
C GLY A 46 -46.45 -20.72 -2.72
N ILE A 47 -45.84 -21.81 -2.31
CA ILE A 47 -45.57 -22.99 -3.13
C ILE A 47 -46.48 -24.11 -2.68
N VAL A 48 -47.11 -24.78 -3.64
CA VAL A 48 -48.10 -25.85 -3.36
C VAL A 48 -47.45 -27.22 -3.55
N GLY A 49 -47.76 -28.13 -2.62
CA GLY A 49 -47.49 -29.56 -2.80
C GLY A 49 -46.04 -30.00 -2.62
N GLN A 50 -45.18 -29.17 -2.00
CA GLN A 50 -43.78 -29.50 -1.76
C GLN A 50 -43.41 -29.29 -0.26
N ASP A 51 -44.31 -29.57 0.65
CA ASP A 51 -44.21 -29.25 2.09
C ASP A 51 -42.90 -29.78 2.72
N ARG A 52 -42.52 -31.03 2.41
CA ARG A 52 -41.27 -31.64 2.91
C ARG A 52 -40.02 -30.97 2.38
N ALA A 53 -40.04 -30.54 1.12
CA ALA A 53 -38.89 -29.85 0.53
C ALA A 53 -38.77 -28.44 1.11
N ILE A 54 -39.88 -27.75 1.31
CA ILE A 54 -39.93 -26.45 1.95
C ILE A 54 -39.38 -26.53 3.37
N GLU A 55 -39.92 -27.48 4.18
CA GLU A 55 -39.44 -27.71 5.56
C GLU A 55 -37.94 -27.99 5.62
N ALA A 56 -37.43 -28.87 4.74
CA ALA A 56 -36.01 -29.22 4.69
C ALA A 56 -35.12 -28.03 4.29
N ILE A 57 -35.55 -27.20 3.32
CA ILE A 57 -34.80 -26.01 2.91
C ILE A 57 -34.85 -24.96 4.02
N THR A 58 -35.99 -24.74 4.64
CA THR A 58 -36.14 -23.79 5.75
C THR A 58 -35.27 -24.20 6.91
N LEU A 59 -35.27 -25.46 7.34
CA LEU A 59 -34.42 -25.98 8.38
C LEU A 59 -32.93 -25.79 8.04
N GLY A 60 -32.55 -26.11 6.80
CA GLY A 60 -31.14 -25.93 6.37
C GLY A 60 -30.72 -24.47 6.30
N ALA A 61 -31.63 -23.54 6.00
CA ALA A 61 -31.40 -22.11 5.97
C ALA A 61 -31.29 -21.48 7.38
N GLU A 62 -32.03 -22.06 8.36
CA GLU A 62 -32.03 -21.62 9.76
C GLU A 62 -30.83 -22.17 10.56
N LEU A 63 -30.25 -23.31 10.14
CA LEU A 63 -29.14 -23.93 10.80
C LEU A 63 -27.82 -23.17 10.51
N HIS A 64 -27.33 -22.45 11.51
CA HIS A 64 -26.06 -21.70 11.44
C HIS A 64 -24.83 -22.51 11.87
N SER A 65 -24.81 -23.81 11.58
CA SER A 65 -23.72 -24.71 11.95
C SER A 65 -22.80 -24.98 10.76
N TYR A 66 -21.50 -25.06 11.02
CA TYR A 66 -20.51 -25.37 9.98
C TYR A 66 -20.78 -26.75 9.36
N GLY A 67 -20.73 -26.83 8.03
CA GLY A 67 -20.92 -28.09 7.30
C GLY A 67 -22.35 -28.39 6.86
N TYR A 68 -23.34 -27.63 7.27
CA TYR A 68 -24.70 -27.76 6.78
C TYR A 68 -24.91 -27.04 5.45
N ASN A 69 -24.75 -27.80 4.37
CA ASN A 69 -25.03 -27.31 3.01
C ASN A 69 -26.31 -27.97 2.46
N VAL A 70 -27.19 -27.18 1.87
CA VAL A 70 -28.42 -27.68 1.26
C VAL A 70 -28.21 -27.83 -0.24
N PHE A 71 -28.44 -29.04 -0.75
CA PHE A 71 -28.41 -29.34 -2.17
C PHE A 71 -29.83 -29.59 -2.68
N VAL A 72 -30.32 -28.76 -3.62
CA VAL A 72 -31.65 -28.84 -4.18
C VAL A 72 -31.61 -29.42 -5.60
N SER A 73 -32.14 -30.61 -5.77
CA SER A 73 -32.23 -31.29 -7.07
C SER A 73 -33.69 -31.51 -7.53
N GLY A 74 -33.91 -31.69 -8.80
CA GLY A 74 -35.21 -31.95 -9.38
C GLY A 74 -35.26 -31.63 -10.88
N VAL A 75 -36.40 -31.90 -11.50
CA VAL A 75 -36.62 -31.64 -12.93
C VAL A 75 -36.59 -30.16 -13.24
N SER A 76 -36.05 -29.78 -14.40
CA SER A 76 -36.01 -28.39 -14.83
C SER A 76 -37.43 -27.84 -15.01
N GLY A 77 -37.68 -26.58 -14.66
CA GLY A 77 -38.99 -25.94 -14.79
C GLY A 77 -39.95 -26.16 -13.62
N THR A 78 -39.56 -26.89 -12.56
CA THR A 78 -40.42 -27.13 -11.38
C THR A 78 -40.39 -26.01 -10.33
N GLY A 79 -39.87 -24.83 -10.66
CA GLY A 79 -39.87 -23.69 -9.75
C GLY A 79 -38.82 -23.75 -8.62
N ARG A 80 -37.81 -24.61 -8.71
CA ARG A 80 -36.78 -24.78 -7.67
C ARG A 80 -36.13 -23.48 -7.22
N LEU A 81 -35.67 -22.67 -8.19
CA LEU A 81 -35.00 -21.40 -7.89
C LEU A 81 -35.97 -20.40 -7.23
N THR A 82 -37.22 -20.34 -7.71
CA THR A 82 -38.27 -19.49 -7.15
C THR A 82 -38.58 -19.88 -5.71
N THR A 83 -38.70 -21.19 -5.44
CA THR A 83 -38.93 -21.76 -4.11
C THR A 83 -37.82 -21.38 -3.15
N VAL A 84 -36.54 -21.62 -3.56
CA VAL A 84 -35.36 -21.29 -2.72
C VAL A 84 -35.29 -19.80 -2.43
N LYS A 85 -35.50 -18.94 -3.43
CA LYS A 85 -35.51 -17.49 -3.24
C LYS A 85 -36.60 -17.06 -2.26
N HIS A 86 -37.81 -17.58 -2.42
CA HIS A 86 -38.93 -17.23 -1.55
C HIS A 86 -38.67 -17.63 -0.09
N ILE A 87 -38.16 -18.83 0.15
CA ILE A 87 -37.83 -19.30 1.50
C ILE A 87 -36.68 -18.47 2.09
N LEU A 88 -35.63 -18.16 1.31
CA LEU A 88 -34.53 -17.33 1.78
C LEU A 88 -34.97 -15.90 2.10
N ASP A 89 -35.93 -15.35 1.34
CA ASP A 89 -36.50 -14.02 1.62
C ASP A 89 -37.33 -14.05 2.93
N GLU A 90 -38.05 -15.14 3.23
CA GLU A 90 -38.80 -15.31 4.48
C GLU A 90 -37.86 -15.51 5.68
N VAL A 91 -36.85 -16.37 5.56
CA VAL A 91 -35.86 -16.65 6.62
C VAL A 91 -34.97 -15.43 6.88
N SER A 92 -34.72 -14.56 5.89
CA SER A 92 -33.93 -13.36 6.02
C SER A 92 -34.50 -12.30 6.99
N VAL A 93 -35.69 -12.56 7.57
CA VAL A 93 -36.22 -11.75 8.69
C VAL A 93 -35.30 -11.80 9.93
N PHE A 94 -34.57 -12.89 10.14
CA PHE A 94 -33.40 -12.94 11.07
C PHE A 94 -32.18 -12.36 10.38
N LYS A 95 -32.08 -11.03 10.32
CA LYS A 95 -30.99 -10.35 9.67
C LYS A 95 -29.68 -10.61 10.44
N PRO A 96 -28.79 -11.49 9.97
CA PRO A 96 -27.45 -11.57 10.53
C PRO A 96 -26.74 -10.22 10.31
N VAL A 97 -25.93 -9.81 11.25
CA VAL A 97 -25.07 -8.65 11.05
C VAL A 97 -24.10 -8.99 9.93
N LEU A 98 -24.29 -8.35 8.77
CA LEU A 98 -23.46 -8.56 7.60
C LEU A 98 -22.27 -7.61 7.64
N TYR A 99 -21.14 -8.11 7.16
CA TYR A 99 -19.88 -7.36 7.10
C TYR A 99 -19.31 -7.43 5.69
N ASP A 100 -18.64 -6.36 5.31
CA ASP A 100 -17.76 -6.34 4.15
C ASP A 100 -16.35 -6.68 4.64
N TYR A 101 -15.63 -7.49 3.88
CA TYR A 101 -14.26 -7.89 4.16
C TYR A 101 -13.37 -7.37 3.04
N CYS A 102 -12.40 -6.53 3.41
CA CYS A 102 -11.45 -5.93 2.48
C CYS A 102 -10.05 -6.47 2.77
N PHE A 103 -9.41 -7.06 1.77
CA PHE A 103 -7.99 -7.38 1.84
C PHE A 103 -7.20 -6.17 1.36
N VAL A 104 -6.32 -5.66 2.20
CA VAL A 104 -5.48 -4.50 1.91
C VAL A 104 -4.01 -4.87 1.98
N HIS A 105 -3.16 -4.09 1.32
CA HIS A 105 -1.72 -4.30 1.32
C HIS A 105 -1.16 -4.24 2.74
N ASN A 106 -0.25 -5.16 3.05
CA ASN A 106 0.48 -5.17 4.31
C ASN A 106 1.91 -4.66 4.05
N PHE A 107 2.17 -3.44 4.48
CA PHE A 107 3.44 -2.76 4.25
C PHE A 107 4.64 -3.44 4.94
N SER A 108 4.40 -4.16 6.04
CA SER A 108 5.45 -4.90 6.75
C SER A 108 5.72 -6.29 6.16
N HIS A 109 4.68 -6.93 5.62
CA HIS A 109 4.74 -8.29 5.07
C HIS A 109 3.89 -8.37 3.79
N PRO A 110 4.42 -7.97 2.62
CA PRO A 110 3.68 -7.88 1.36
C PRO A 110 2.98 -9.17 0.93
N ASP A 111 3.56 -10.33 1.27
CA ASP A 111 3.01 -11.65 0.94
C ASP A 111 1.76 -12.02 1.77
N ASN A 112 1.47 -11.29 2.86
CA ASN A 112 0.36 -11.55 3.77
C ASN A 112 -0.56 -10.33 3.86
N PRO A 113 -1.60 -10.24 3.03
CA PRO A 113 -2.51 -9.10 3.05
C PRO A 113 -3.23 -8.96 4.41
N THR A 114 -3.50 -7.74 4.81
CA THR A 114 -4.25 -7.44 6.03
C THR A 114 -5.75 -7.46 5.74
N LEU A 115 -6.51 -8.14 6.59
CA LEU A 115 -7.98 -8.19 6.50
C LEU A 115 -8.61 -7.07 7.33
N LEU A 116 -9.35 -6.19 6.68
CA LEU A 116 -10.18 -5.17 7.33
C LEU A 116 -11.65 -5.59 7.27
N LYS A 117 -12.37 -5.40 8.36
CA LYS A 117 -13.78 -5.75 8.50
C LYS A 117 -14.61 -4.49 8.68
N PHE A 118 -15.60 -4.30 7.81
CA PHE A 118 -16.50 -3.15 7.81
C PHE A 118 -17.97 -3.59 7.94
N PRO A 119 -18.87 -2.73 8.44
CA PRO A 119 -20.29 -2.92 8.28
C PRO A 119 -20.67 -3.05 6.80
N LYS A 120 -21.76 -3.76 6.50
CA LYS A 120 -22.26 -3.97 5.14
C LYS A 120 -22.39 -2.65 4.35
N GLY A 121 -21.83 -2.60 3.16
CA GLY A 121 -21.84 -1.46 2.25
C GLY A 121 -20.69 -0.47 2.43
N HIS A 122 -19.93 -0.57 3.53
CA HIS A 122 -18.82 0.35 3.80
C HIS A 122 -17.51 -0.04 3.10
N GLY A 123 -17.30 -1.30 2.74
CA GLY A 123 -16.08 -1.76 2.07
C GLY A 123 -15.84 -1.05 0.74
N LYS A 124 -16.88 -0.94 -0.10
CA LYS A 124 -16.81 -0.20 -1.38
C LYS A 124 -16.57 1.29 -1.19
N GLN A 125 -17.15 1.88 -0.13
CA GLN A 125 -16.95 3.30 0.20
C GLN A 125 -15.52 3.53 0.67
N PHE A 126 -14.96 2.62 1.46
CA PHE A 126 -13.57 2.67 1.90
C PHE A 126 -12.60 2.58 0.73
N SER A 127 -12.77 1.59 -0.18
CA SER A 127 -11.94 1.48 -1.39
C SER A 127 -11.92 2.79 -2.18
N LYS A 128 -13.11 3.34 -2.45
CA LYS A 128 -13.22 4.61 -3.16
C LYS A 128 -12.54 5.77 -2.41
N ALA A 129 -12.66 5.83 -1.08
CA ALA A 129 -12.04 6.89 -0.29
C ALA A 129 -10.51 6.83 -0.37
N ILE A 130 -9.93 5.62 -0.35
CA ILE A 130 -8.47 5.45 -0.54
C ILE A 130 -8.03 5.83 -1.96
N ASP A 131 -8.79 5.44 -2.99
CA ASP A 131 -8.51 5.82 -4.37
C ASP A 131 -8.54 7.35 -4.54
N ASP A 132 -9.55 8.02 -4.00
CA ASP A 132 -9.68 9.48 -4.03
C ASP A 132 -8.50 10.17 -3.30
N VAL A 133 -8.05 9.63 -2.17
CA VAL A 133 -6.84 10.09 -1.46
C VAL A 133 -5.61 9.93 -2.33
N MET A 134 -5.40 8.77 -2.97
CA MET A 134 -4.24 8.54 -3.83
C MET A 134 -4.22 9.49 -5.04
N ILE A 135 -5.37 9.70 -5.68
CA ILE A 135 -5.51 10.66 -6.79
C ILE A 135 -5.16 12.09 -6.33
N PHE A 136 -5.66 12.48 -5.14
CA PHE A 136 -5.35 13.78 -4.55
C PHE A 136 -3.85 13.92 -4.28
N LEU A 137 -3.21 12.93 -3.64
CA LEU A 137 -1.79 12.98 -3.27
C LEU A 137 -0.88 13.00 -4.50
N LYS A 138 -1.15 12.17 -5.52
CA LYS A 138 -0.41 12.16 -6.79
C LYS A 138 -0.39 13.53 -7.49
N ARG A 139 -1.45 14.33 -7.33
CA ARG A 139 -1.52 15.68 -7.88
C ARG A 139 -0.93 16.74 -6.94
N ARG A 140 -1.25 16.64 -5.64
CA ARG A 140 -0.94 17.71 -4.67
C ARG A 140 0.52 17.72 -4.24
N ILE A 141 1.14 16.55 -4.07
CA ILE A 141 2.54 16.46 -3.63
C ILE A 141 3.48 17.13 -4.65
N PRO A 142 3.46 16.80 -5.97
CA PRO A 142 4.29 17.49 -6.95
C PRO A 142 4.06 19.00 -6.98
N GLN A 143 2.80 19.45 -6.93
CA GLN A 143 2.46 20.87 -6.90
C GLN A 143 3.08 21.60 -5.70
N MET A 144 3.06 20.97 -4.52
CA MET A 144 3.68 21.54 -3.32
C MET A 144 5.19 21.78 -3.54
N PHE A 145 5.88 20.84 -4.19
CA PHE A 145 7.31 20.97 -4.48
C PHE A 145 7.63 22.14 -5.43
N GLU A 146 6.67 22.57 -6.23
CA GLU A 146 6.80 23.72 -7.15
C GLU A 146 6.42 25.06 -6.47
N GLU A 147 5.74 25.05 -5.33
CA GLU A 147 5.29 26.25 -4.64
C GLU A 147 6.44 27.05 -4.04
N ASP A 148 6.42 28.37 -4.22
CA ASP A 148 7.40 29.31 -3.66
C ASP A 148 7.54 29.18 -2.15
N ALA A 149 6.43 28.93 -1.45
CA ALA A 149 6.41 28.78 -0.01
C ALA A 149 7.24 27.58 0.49
N PHE A 150 7.28 26.51 -0.31
CA PHE A 150 8.11 25.34 -0.04
C PHE A 150 9.54 25.55 -0.52
N GLN A 151 9.72 26.12 -1.73
CA GLN A 151 11.02 26.27 -2.37
C GLN A 151 11.94 27.27 -1.63
N LYS A 152 11.42 28.39 -1.12
CA LYS A 152 12.23 29.41 -0.46
C LYS A 152 13.01 28.88 0.74
N PRO A 153 12.40 28.27 1.76
CA PRO A 153 13.15 27.73 2.90
C PRO A 153 14.08 26.58 2.51
N ARG A 154 13.68 25.76 1.53
CA ARG A 154 14.52 24.69 1.01
C ARG A 154 15.78 25.24 0.33
N ASN A 155 15.64 26.29 -0.47
CA ASN A 155 16.76 26.97 -1.12
C ASN A 155 17.65 27.69 -0.10
N GLU A 156 17.11 28.23 0.99
CA GLU A 156 17.88 28.78 2.10
C GLU A 156 18.73 27.72 2.79
N LEU A 157 18.21 26.51 3.01
CA LEU A 157 18.98 25.38 3.53
C LEU A 157 20.12 25.00 2.56
N ILE A 158 19.85 24.91 1.28
CA ILE A 158 20.88 24.64 0.24
C ILE A 158 21.96 25.74 0.23
N ALA A 159 21.56 27.00 0.28
CA ALA A 159 22.49 28.13 0.29
C ALA A 159 23.36 28.13 1.55
N SER A 160 22.80 27.85 2.72
CA SER A 160 23.52 27.74 4.00
C SER A 160 24.57 26.63 3.98
N TYR A 161 24.22 25.47 3.41
CA TYR A 161 25.15 24.36 3.23
C TYR A 161 26.32 24.75 2.30
N ARG A 162 26.01 25.29 1.10
CA ARG A 162 27.05 25.75 0.14
C ARG A 162 27.97 26.78 0.75
N ALA A 163 27.44 27.75 1.50
CA ALA A 163 28.24 28.76 2.20
C ALA A 163 29.16 28.12 3.23
N SER A 164 28.69 27.15 3.99
CA SER A 164 29.47 26.42 5.00
C SER A 164 30.60 25.62 4.35
N GLU A 165 30.32 24.87 3.30
CA GLU A 165 31.33 24.09 2.54
C GLU A 165 32.37 25.00 1.93
N GLN A 166 31.95 26.08 1.26
CA GLN A 166 32.85 27.06 0.66
C GLN A 166 33.73 27.76 1.70
N SER A 167 33.16 28.08 2.86
CA SER A 167 33.92 28.66 4.00
C SER A 167 35.05 27.72 4.48
N LEU A 168 34.78 26.40 4.57
CA LEU A 168 35.77 25.41 4.96
C LEU A 168 36.97 25.38 3.96
N ILE A 169 36.62 25.29 2.66
CA ILE A 169 37.65 25.27 1.60
C ILE A 169 38.45 26.57 1.55
N THR A 170 37.76 27.72 1.66
CA THR A 170 38.39 29.03 1.64
C THR A 170 39.36 29.23 2.82
N LYS A 171 38.92 28.92 4.05
CA LYS A 171 39.73 28.99 5.26
C LYS A 171 40.97 28.13 5.17
N PHE A 172 40.82 26.91 4.64
CA PHE A 172 41.99 26.04 4.42
C PHE A 172 42.95 26.65 3.41
N LYS A 173 42.46 27.10 2.26
CA LYS A 173 43.26 27.72 1.20
C LYS A 173 44.01 28.98 1.69
N GLU A 174 43.35 29.85 2.44
CA GLU A 174 43.92 31.05 3.02
C GLU A 174 45.01 30.72 4.05
N ARG A 175 44.85 29.66 4.83
CA ARG A 175 45.84 29.23 5.84
C ARG A 175 47.12 28.68 5.23
N ILE A 176 47.05 27.90 4.16
CA ILE A 176 48.22 27.29 3.52
C ILE A 176 48.94 28.23 2.56
N LYS A 177 48.24 29.25 2.03
CA LYS A 177 48.83 30.20 1.06
C LYS A 177 50.05 30.94 1.55
N PRO A 178 50.11 31.51 2.79
CA PRO A 178 51.33 32.18 3.30
C PRO A 178 52.49 31.21 3.49
N LEU A 179 52.21 29.90 3.61
CA LEU A 179 53.22 28.86 3.76
C LEU A 179 53.79 28.39 2.41
N GLY A 180 53.31 28.97 1.31
CA GLY A 180 53.77 28.63 -0.04
C GLY A 180 53.02 27.45 -0.67
N PHE A 181 51.81 27.18 -0.22
CA PHE A 181 50.97 26.10 -0.75
C PHE A 181 49.66 26.65 -1.26
N THR A 182 48.98 25.90 -2.13
CA THR A 182 47.63 26.18 -2.58
C THR A 182 46.87 24.86 -2.79
N LEU A 183 45.54 24.94 -2.85
CA LEU A 183 44.70 23.84 -3.20
C LEU A 183 44.37 23.89 -4.71
N GLY A 184 44.67 22.83 -5.43
CA GLY A 184 44.38 22.68 -6.86
C GLY A 184 43.73 21.36 -7.19
N GLN A 185 43.19 21.26 -8.41
CA GLN A 185 42.69 19.99 -8.94
C GLN A 185 43.81 19.27 -9.69
N VAL A 186 44.00 18.02 -9.38
CA VAL A 186 45.05 17.16 -9.92
C VAL A 186 44.42 15.88 -10.43
N GLU A 187 44.83 15.46 -11.60
CA GLU A 187 44.48 14.16 -12.13
C GLU A 187 45.27 13.06 -11.41
N ASN A 188 44.60 12.08 -10.83
CA ASN A 188 45.23 10.95 -10.15
C ASN A 188 45.62 9.85 -11.16
N GLU A 189 46.24 8.78 -10.69
CA GLU A 189 46.70 7.65 -11.52
C GLU A 189 45.58 6.92 -12.28
N PHE A 190 44.32 7.13 -11.87
CA PHE A 190 43.12 6.54 -12.51
C PHE A 190 42.42 7.51 -13.46
N GLY A 191 42.97 8.69 -13.75
CA GLY A 191 42.39 9.69 -14.61
C GLY A 191 41.25 10.51 -13.95
N LEU A 192 41.07 10.40 -12.62
CA LEU A 192 40.05 11.14 -11.90
C LEU A 192 40.63 12.44 -11.33
N MET A 193 39.87 13.53 -11.43
CA MET A 193 40.21 14.81 -10.86
C MET A 193 39.96 14.84 -9.37
N GLU A 194 41.01 15.04 -8.56
CA GLU A 194 40.87 15.19 -7.10
C GLU A 194 41.56 16.47 -6.63
N PHE A 195 41.16 16.97 -5.46
CA PHE A 195 41.86 18.10 -4.84
C PHE A 195 43.13 17.63 -4.17
N ASP A 196 44.23 18.34 -4.45
CA ASP A 196 45.49 18.11 -3.80
C ASP A 196 46.17 19.44 -3.44
N VAL A 197 47.15 19.37 -2.54
CA VAL A 197 47.98 20.49 -2.12
C VAL A 197 49.11 20.68 -3.12
N LEU A 198 49.15 21.85 -3.74
CA LEU A 198 50.21 22.23 -4.68
C LEU A 198 51.20 23.20 -4.02
N VAL A 199 52.48 23.12 -4.41
CA VAL A 199 53.53 24.01 -3.94
C VAL A 199 53.60 25.22 -4.87
N ILE A 200 53.62 26.44 -4.31
CA ILE A 200 53.78 27.69 -5.05
C ILE A 200 55.26 28.08 -5.06
N LEU A 201 55.86 28.09 -6.24
CA LEU A 201 57.26 28.56 -6.45
C LEU A 201 57.28 29.58 -7.60
N ASN A 202 57.81 30.75 -7.36
CA ASN A 202 57.90 31.81 -8.37
C ASN A 202 56.56 32.11 -9.06
N LYS A 203 55.46 32.15 -8.30
CA LYS A 203 54.08 32.34 -8.79
C LYS A 203 53.54 31.22 -9.71
N LYS A 204 54.18 30.07 -9.75
CA LYS A 204 53.73 28.87 -10.45
C LYS A 204 53.43 27.76 -9.46
N GLU A 205 52.41 26.98 -9.77
CA GLU A 205 51.96 25.84 -8.97
C GLU A 205 52.62 24.56 -9.49
N TYR A 206 53.11 23.73 -8.58
CA TYR A 206 53.76 22.46 -8.88
C TYR A 206 53.16 21.32 -8.03
N LYS A 207 53.03 20.16 -8.63
CA LYS A 207 52.74 18.93 -7.88
C LYS A 207 54.01 18.56 -7.07
N ILE A 208 53.80 17.86 -5.94
CA ILE A 208 54.93 17.39 -5.13
C ILE A 208 55.88 16.47 -5.91
N ALA A 209 55.30 15.62 -6.82
CA ALA A 209 56.07 14.73 -7.70
C ALA A 209 56.99 15.49 -8.69
N ASP A 210 56.65 16.72 -9.06
CA ASP A 210 57.45 17.51 -10.01
C ASP A 210 58.65 18.19 -9.37
N LEU A 211 58.75 18.25 -8.04
CA LEU A 211 59.85 18.91 -7.34
C LEU A 211 61.19 18.23 -7.57
N ASP A 212 61.23 16.92 -7.79
CA ASP A 212 62.45 16.20 -8.14
C ASP A 212 63.05 16.64 -9.48
N ASN A 213 62.24 17.03 -10.43
CA ASN A 213 62.67 17.59 -11.70
C ASN A 213 63.27 18.97 -11.51
N LEU A 214 62.85 19.76 -10.50
CA LEU A 214 63.41 21.05 -10.16
C LEU A 214 64.80 20.95 -9.47
N ILE A 215 65.07 19.82 -8.80
CA ILE A 215 66.45 19.52 -8.29
C ILE A 215 67.37 19.26 -9.47
N ARG A 216 66.95 18.42 -10.43
CA ARG A 216 67.76 18.08 -11.62
C ARG A 216 68.12 19.31 -12.45
N THR A 217 67.23 20.28 -12.52
CA THR A 217 67.44 21.55 -13.23
C THR A 217 68.12 22.62 -12.40
N LYS A 218 68.70 22.29 -11.20
CA LYS A 218 69.37 23.18 -10.24
C LYS A 218 68.56 24.41 -9.80
N LYS A 219 67.21 24.34 -9.89
CA LYS A 219 66.32 25.43 -9.47
C LYS A 219 66.02 25.38 -7.97
N LEU A 220 66.17 24.20 -7.33
CA LEU A 220 65.92 23.97 -5.89
C LEU A 220 67.03 23.13 -5.28
N THR A 221 67.29 23.37 -4.00
CA THR A 221 68.25 22.55 -3.21
C THR A 221 67.56 21.35 -2.61
N LYS A 222 68.24 20.22 -2.49
CA LYS A 222 67.70 18.97 -1.93
C LYS A 222 67.12 19.19 -0.53
N LYS A 223 67.74 20.00 0.32
CA LYS A 223 67.25 20.35 1.66
C LYS A 223 65.91 21.06 1.62
N LYS A 224 65.71 22.01 0.69
CA LYS A 224 64.42 22.76 0.54
C LYS A 224 63.27 21.88 0.05
N VAL A 225 63.61 20.94 -0.83
CA VAL A 225 62.56 19.96 -1.29
C VAL A 225 62.15 19.06 -0.15
N GLN A 226 63.06 18.58 0.70
CA GLN A 226 62.74 17.79 1.88
C GLN A 226 61.83 18.56 2.87
N GLU A 227 62.10 19.84 3.12
CA GLU A 227 61.27 20.71 3.95
C GLU A 227 59.84 20.86 3.36
N LEU A 228 59.73 21.13 2.05
CA LEU A 228 58.47 21.28 1.36
C LEU A 228 57.70 19.97 1.35
N THR A 229 58.36 18.84 1.17
CA THR A 229 57.70 17.51 1.21
C THR A 229 57.16 17.20 2.61
N ALA A 230 57.90 17.51 3.67
CA ALA A 230 57.45 17.33 5.04
C ALA A 230 56.21 18.19 5.33
N GLN A 231 56.18 19.45 4.92
CA GLN A 231 55.04 20.34 5.07
C GLN A 231 53.84 19.90 4.21
N TYR A 232 54.10 19.44 2.97
CA TYR A 232 53.06 18.87 2.11
C TYR A 232 52.32 17.72 2.80
N HIS A 233 53.03 16.77 3.40
CA HIS A 233 52.37 15.65 4.09
C HIS A 233 51.48 16.13 5.25
N ILE A 234 51.89 17.15 5.98
CA ILE A 234 51.04 17.73 7.03
C ILE A 234 49.79 18.33 6.43
N HIS A 235 49.90 19.15 5.39
CA HIS A 235 48.74 19.77 4.74
C HIS A 235 47.87 18.78 3.97
N ARG A 236 48.43 17.69 3.44
CA ARG A 236 47.69 16.61 2.82
C ARG A 236 46.82 15.89 3.85
N THR A 237 47.37 15.58 5.04
CA THR A 237 46.56 14.99 6.13
C THR A 237 45.45 15.93 6.61
N GLU A 238 45.76 17.25 6.66
CA GLU A 238 44.71 18.24 6.97
C GLU A 238 43.61 18.29 5.90
N LEU A 239 43.96 18.19 4.61
CA LEU A 239 43.00 18.14 3.51
C LEU A 239 42.12 16.88 3.59
N GLU A 240 42.70 15.73 3.93
CA GLU A 240 41.95 14.49 4.14
C GLU A 240 40.93 14.62 5.29
N ASN A 241 41.32 15.26 6.39
CA ASN A 241 40.43 15.55 7.50
C ASN A 241 39.31 16.54 7.10
N LEU A 242 39.64 17.54 6.29
CA LEU A 242 38.64 18.47 5.73
C LEU A 242 37.66 17.75 4.82
N SER A 243 38.11 16.84 3.99
CA SER A 243 37.27 16.01 3.12
C SER A 243 36.29 15.16 3.95
N ARG A 244 36.74 14.53 5.03
CA ARG A 244 35.89 13.80 5.96
C ARG A 244 34.82 14.70 6.61
N LEU A 245 35.20 15.92 7.01
CA LEU A 245 34.28 16.90 7.57
C LEU A 245 33.28 17.38 6.54
N SER A 246 33.65 17.59 5.28
CA SER A 246 32.76 17.95 4.19
C SER A 246 31.75 16.83 3.92
N MET A 247 32.19 15.56 3.92
CA MET A 247 31.25 14.39 3.80
C MET A 247 30.27 14.35 4.94
N LYS A 248 30.69 14.61 6.18
CA LYS A 248 29.78 14.66 7.32
C LYS A 248 28.76 15.78 7.20
N LEU A 249 29.20 16.98 6.80
CA LEU A 249 28.29 18.10 6.55
C LEU A 249 27.28 17.80 5.43
N MET A 250 27.71 17.11 4.36
CA MET A 250 26.81 16.68 3.29
C MET A 250 25.75 15.71 3.82
N GLN A 251 26.14 14.75 4.67
CA GLN A 251 25.17 13.83 5.27
C GLN A 251 24.16 14.57 6.16
N GLU A 252 24.63 15.41 7.06
CA GLU A 252 23.77 16.25 7.93
C GLU A 252 22.81 17.15 7.11
N PHE A 253 23.28 17.65 5.97
CA PHE A 253 22.47 18.43 5.06
C PHE A 253 21.38 17.58 4.38
N ARG A 254 21.74 16.39 3.88
CA ARG A 254 20.78 15.45 3.29
C ARG A 254 19.69 15.09 4.29
N ASP A 255 20.08 14.80 5.53
CA ASP A 255 19.14 14.44 6.58
C ASP A 255 18.17 15.61 6.85
N LYS A 256 18.67 16.84 6.92
CA LYS A 256 17.83 18.05 7.12
C LYS A 256 16.87 18.32 5.96
N ILE A 257 17.32 18.14 4.72
CA ILE A 257 16.45 18.31 3.54
C ILE A 257 15.37 17.23 3.53
N ASN A 258 15.73 15.98 3.78
CA ASN A 258 14.76 14.89 3.87
C ASN A 258 13.74 15.11 5.00
N GLU A 259 14.19 15.58 6.16
CA GLU A 259 13.30 15.91 7.27
C GLU A 259 12.34 17.06 6.92
N TYR A 260 12.87 18.12 6.28
CA TYR A 260 12.06 19.23 5.79
C TYR A 260 11.01 18.76 4.77
N ASP A 261 11.43 18.01 3.75
CA ASP A 261 10.56 17.49 2.70
C ASP A 261 9.48 16.57 3.32
N LYS A 262 9.86 15.62 4.16
CA LYS A 262 8.93 14.69 4.85
C LYS A 262 7.94 15.41 5.76
N SER A 263 8.37 16.41 6.53
CA SER A 263 7.49 17.13 7.46
C SER A 263 6.39 17.92 6.73
N ASN A 264 6.72 18.52 5.59
CA ASN A 264 5.74 19.25 4.78
C ASN A 264 4.75 18.29 4.10
N VAL A 265 5.23 17.19 3.52
CA VAL A 265 4.37 16.17 2.90
C VAL A 265 3.48 15.49 3.94
N ALA A 266 3.99 15.20 5.14
CA ALA A 266 3.21 14.58 6.23
C ALA A 266 1.93 15.36 6.54
N ASN A 267 1.99 16.70 6.53
CA ASN A 267 0.80 17.53 6.77
C ASN A 267 -0.26 17.36 5.68
N ILE A 268 0.17 17.24 4.42
CA ILE A 268 -0.76 17.00 3.28
C ILE A 268 -1.39 15.61 3.39
N ILE A 269 -0.58 14.58 3.68
CA ILE A 269 -1.06 13.21 3.84
C ILE A 269 -2.05 13.11 5.00
N LYS A 270 -1.72 13.68 6.16
CA LYS A 270 -2.61 13.71 7.32
C LYS A 270 -3.95 14.36 7.00
N GLY A 271 -3.93 15.53 6.35
CA GLY A 271 -5.16 16.20 5.93
C GLY A 271 -6.00 15.39 4.93
N ALA A 272 -5.35 14.70 3.98
CA ALA A 272 -6.05 13.84 3.03
C ALA A 272 -6.67 12.59 3.70
N LEU A 273 -5.98 12.00 4.67
CA LEU A 273 -6.43 10.81 5.39
C LEU A 273 -7.44 11.10 6.50
N GLU A 274 -7.63 12.36 6.89
CA GLU A 274 -8.59 12.72 7.94
C GLU A 274 -10.02 12.30 7.58
N VAL A 275 -10.41 12.49 6.33
CA VAL A 275 -11.72 12.07 5.81
C VAL A 275 -11.92 10.54 5.95
N VAL A 276 -10.86 9.75 5.75
CA VAL A 276 -10.91 8.30 5.93
C VAL A 276 -11.03 7.93 7.40
N ARG A 277 -10.29 8.63 8.28
CA ARG A 277 -10.34 8.40 9.74
C ARG A 277 -11.69 8.75 10.35
N GLU A 278 -12.31 9.84 9.90
CA GLU A 278 -13.62 10.27 10.38
C GLU A 278 -14.74 9.30 9.96
N ASN A 279 -14.71 8.83 8.72
CA ASN A 279 -15.76 7.98 8.17
C ASN A 279 -15.67 6.50 8.60
N PHE A 280 -14.46 6.02 8.93
CA PHE A 280 -14.18 4.61 9.18
C PHE A 280 -13.36 4.43 10.46
N ASN A 281 -13.95 4.72 11.62
CA ASN A 281 -13.25 4.70 12.91
C ASN A 281 -13.22 3.30 13.54
N THR A 282 -12.31 2.43 13.08
CA THR A 282 -12.01 1.14 13.72
C THR A 282 -10.52 1.05 14.06
N GLU A 283 -10.17 0.36 15.15
CA GLU A 283 -8.77 0.22 15.60
C GLU A 283 -7.86 -0.39 14.51
N GLN A 284 -8.34 -1.44 13.83
CA GLN A 284 -7.60 -2.08 12.74
C GLN A 284 -7.36 -1.13 11.56
N LEU A 285 -8.34 -0.29 11.24
CA LEU A 285 -8.17 0.71 10.19
C LEU A 285 -7.17 1.79 10.59
N MET A 286 -7.20 2.26 11.83
CA MET A 286 -6.25 3.27 12.29
C MET A 286 -4.81 2.79 12.16
N THR A 287 -4.55 1.52 12.51
CA THR A 287 -3.24 0.88 12.32
C THR A 287 -2.85 0.81 10.85
N TYR A 288 -3.78 0.43 9.97
CA TYR A 288 -3.54 0.39 8.53
C TYR A 288 -3.25 1.78 7.95
N VAL A 289 -4.06 2.78 8.29
CA VAL A 289 -3.89 4.17 7.80
C VAL A 289 -2.57 4.77 8.28
N GLN A 290 -2.12 4.44 9.49
CA GLN A 290 -0.82 4.86 10.01
C GLN A 290 0.34 4.21 9.25
N ALA A 291 0.26 2.91 8.97
CA ALA A 291 1.25 2.21 8.16
C ALA A 291 1.29 2.75 6.71
N PHE A 292 0.13 3.05 6.13
CA PHE A 292 0.00 3.67 4.81
C PHE A 292 0.62 5.07 4.76
N GLU A 293 0.39 5.91 5.78
CA GLU A 293 1.01 7.23 5.92
C GLU A 293 2.54 7.12 5.95
N GLN A 294 3.07 6.16 6.71
CA GLN A 294 4.50 5.94 6.84
C GLN A 294 5.12 5.46 5.52
N ASP A 295 4.49 4.52 4.84
CA ASP A 295 4.96 4.00 3.54
C ASP A 295 5.06 5.10 2.48
N ILE A 296 4.06 5.97 2.38
CA ILE A 296 4.12 7.14 1.49
C ILE A 296 5.28 8.06 1.84
N LEU A 297 5.53 8.32 3.13
CA LEU A 297 6.64 9.18 3.58
C LEU A 297 8.02 8.56 3.34
N GLU A 298 8.12 7.24 3.30
CA GLU A 298 9.36 6.54 2.96
C GLU A 298 9.59 6.46 1.45
N SER A 299 8.53 6.47 0.66
CA SER A 299 8.52 6.32 -0.80
C SER A 299 8.16 7.61 -1.53
N LEU A 300 8.59 8.77 -1.03
CA LEU A 300 8.28 10.09 -1.64
C LEU A 300 8.75 10.24 -3.09
N ASP A 301 9.79 9.51 -3.47
CA ASP A 301 10.35 9.54 -4.82
C ASP A 301 9.33 9.15 -5.90
N ILE A 302 8.33 8.31 -5.56
CA ILE A 302 7.25 7.90 -6.47
C ILE A 302 6.39 9.09 -6.92
N PHE A 303 6.31 10.13 -6.10
CA PHE A 303 5.50 11.33 -6.37
C PHE A 303 6.27 12.45 -7.05
N LEU A 304 7.60 12.32 -7.20
CA LEU A 304 8.43 13.36 -7.81
C LEU A 304 8.48 13.19 -9.33
N PRO A 305 8.38 14.29 -10.11
CA PRO A 305 8.48 14.22 -11.56
C PRO A 305 9.86 13.70 -12.00
N GLY A 306 9.88 12.63 -12.77
CA GLY A 306 11.10 12.05 -13.37
C GLY A 306 11.56 10.72 -12.79
N THR A 307 10.91 10.15 -11.79
CA THR A 307 11.23 8.84 -11.21
C THR A 307 10.22 7.73 -11.56
N GLY A 308 9.07 8.08 -12.14
CA GLY A 308 8.08 7.10 -12.61
C GLY A 308 8.50 6.49 -13.94
N ASN A 309 8.63 5.17 -14.02
CA ASN A 309 8.66 4.45 -15.29
C ASN A 309 7.37 4.77 -16.05
N GLU A 310 7.48 5.32 -17.26
CA GLU A 310 6.37 5.64 -18.18
C GLU A 310 5.67 4.39 -18.75
N GLU A 311 5.78 3.22 -18.12
CA GLU A 311 5.34 1.94 -18.69
C GLU A 311 3.95 1.44 -18.26
N ASP A 312 3.17 2.17 -17.43
CA ASP A 312 1.93 1.57 -16.88
C ASP A 312 0.61 2.30 -17.20
N ASP A 313 0.55 3.13 -18.24
CA ASP A 313 -0.69 3.85 -18.62
C ASP A 313 -1.45 3.23 -19.83
N THR A 314 -1.21 1.96 -20.18
CA THR A 314 -1.85 1.33 -21.37
C THR A 314 -2.72 0.10 -21.10
N GLU A 315 -3.12 -0.22 -19.87
CA GLU A 315 -4.17 -1.22 -19.67
C GLU A 315 -5.49 -0.57 -19.22
N LYS A 316 -6.30 -0.17 -20.21
CA LYS A 316 -7.75 -0.02 -19.99
C LYS A 316 -8.34 -1.40 -19.72
N PRO A 317 -9.12 -1.60 -18.65
CA PRO A 317 -9.87 -2.82 -18.48
C PRO A 317 -10.92 -2.90 -19.60
N THR A 318 -10.80 -3.92 -20.45
CA THR A 318 -11.89 -4.37 -21.32
C THR A 318 -13.03 -4.85 -20.45
N GLU A 319 -14.17 -4.16 -20.54
CA GLU A 319 -15.45 -4.64 -20.05
C GLU A 319 -15.81 -5.95 -20.77
N GLU A 320 -15.99 -7.04 -20.01
CA GLU A 320 -16.83 -8.18 -20.31
C GLU A 320 -17.69 -8.57 -19.09
#